data_5f1b47ee8dcd5555e59e3f411a4ac757
#
_entry.id   5f1b47ee8dcd5555e59e3f411a4ac757
#
_cell.length_a   1.000
_cell.length_b   1.000
_cell.length_c   1.000
_cell.angle_alpha   90.00
_cell.angle_beta   90.00
_cell.angle_gamma   90.00
#
_symmetry.space_group_name_H-M   'P 1'
#
loop_
_entity.id
_entity.type
_entity.pdbx_description
1 polymer ?
#
loop_
_entity_poly.entity_id
_entity_poly.type
_entity_poly.pdbx_seq_one_letter_code
_entity_poly.pdbx_strand_id
1 'polypeptide(L)'
;MTLLFAQTAWLVPLYPLVASLLSLLWSPGVISRTGPRPCGYINLLMGTLAFVHSAVALVALHSNSTAGSSAIYRPLTFGWTWLDTAGLRIGFDGLITEPALVAMTVITGLHVLVQIYSIAYLEMDWGWPRFFGSLSFFEAGLCALVLT
;
A
#
# COMPACT_ATOMS: atom_id res chain seq x y z
N MET A 1 -21.23 -0.63 4.55
CA MET A 1 -20.21 -0.34 3.51
C MET A 1 -18.84 -0.01 4.11
N THR A 2 -18.74 0.78 5.17
CA THR A 2 -17.46 1.20 5.76
C THR A 2 -16.60 0.05 6.30
N LEU A 3 -17.18 -1.00 6.88
CA LEU A 3 -16.44 -2.17 7.36
C LEU A 3 -15.75 -2.97 6.25
N LEU A 4 -16.24 -2.91 5.02
CA LEU A 4 -15.60 -3.57 3.88
C LEU A 4 -14.18 -3.00 3.63
N PHE A 5 -14.00 -1.69 3.78
CA PHE A 5 -12.67 -1.07 3.63
C PHE A 5 -11.69 -1.52 4.71
N ALA A 6 -12.15 -1.73 5.94
CA ALA A 6 -11.31 -2.28 7.00
C ALA A 6 -10.95 -3.76 6.71
N GLN A 7 -11.91 -4.56 6.22
CA GLN A 7 -11.66 -5.95 5.85
C GLN A 7 -10.74 -6.10 4.64
N THR A 8 -10.74 -5.13 3.74
CA THR A 8 -9.89 -5.12 2.53
C THR A 8 -8.59 -4.34 2.72
N ALA A 9 -8.26 -3.89 3.93
CA ALA A 9 -7.03 -3.13 4.21
C ALA A 9 -5.74 -3.90 3.83
N TRP A 10 -5.78 -5.23 3.77
CA TRP A 10 -4.68 -6.05 3.25
C TRP A 10 -4.35 -5.79 1.76
N LEU A 11 -5.26 -5.15 1.00
CA LEU A 11 -5.03 -4.73 -0.38
C LEU A 11 -4.16 -3.46 -0.47
N VAL A 12 -4.06 -2.68 0.62
CA VAL A 12 -3.34 -1.39 0.59
C VAL A 12 -1.91 -1.54 0.09
N PRO A 13 -1.08 -2.50 0.54
CA PRO A 13 0.28 -2.67 0.02
C PRO A 13 0.31 -3.12 -1.45
N LEU A 14 -0.78 -3.65 -2.01
CA LEU A 14 -0.81 -4.08 -3.40
C LEU A 14 -0.87 -2.91 -4.39
N TYR A 15 -1.47 -1.76 -4.02
CA TYR A 15 -1.53 -0.60 -4.91
C TYR A 15 -0.12 -0.11 -5.29
N PRO A 16 0.76 0.23 -4.34
CA PRO A 16 2.12 0.66 -4.68
C PRO A 16 2.96 -0.48 -5.29
N LEU A 17 2.69 -1.74 -4.94
CA LEU A 17 3.36 -2.87 -5.57
C LEU A 17 3.05 -2.95 -7.07
N VAL A 18 1.77 -2.82 -7.44
CA VAL A 18 1.35 -2.80 -8.86
C VAL A 18 1.96 -1.59 -9.58
N ALA A 19 1.98 -0.41 -8.94
CA ALA A 19 2.63 0.77 -9.51
C ALA A 19 4.11 0.55 -9.76
N SER A 20 4.82 -0.07 -8.82
CA SER A 20 6.23 -0.43 -8.96
C SER A 20 6.46 -1.36 -10.14
N LEU A 21 5.67 -2.44 -10.26
CA LEU A 21 5.77 -3.39 -11.37
C LEU A 21 5.48 -2.73 -12.72
N LEU A 22 4.44 -1.90 -12.79
CA LEU A 22 4.14 -1.13 -14.01
C LEU A 22 5.27 -0.18 -14.39
N SER A 23 5.98 0.39 -13.42
CA SER A 23 7.13 1.27 -13.66
C SER A 23 8.27 0.56 -14.40
N LEU A 24 8.41 -0.75 -14.22
CA LEU A 24 9.40 -1.54 -14.95
C LEU A 24 9.16 -1.55 -16.45
N LEU A 25 7.92 -1.34 -16.92
CA LEU A 25 7.59 -1.27 -18.34
C LEU A 25 8.21 -0.04 -19.03
N TRP A 26 8.47 1.03 -18.28
CA TRP A 26 9.19 2.22 -18.75
C TRP A 26 10.70 2.13 -18.56
N SER A 27 11.20 1.00 -18.08
CA SER A 27 12.64 0.75 -18.05
C SER A 27 13.24 0.79 -19.47
N PRO A 28 14.49 1.24 -19.63
CA PRO A 28 15.11 1.34 -20.95
C PRO A 28 14.96 0.07 -21.77
N GLY A 29 14.35 0.19 -22.95
CA GLY A 29 14.21 -0.89 -23.92
C GLY A 29 12.83 -1.56 -24.01
N VAL A 30 11.90 -1.33 -23.07
CA VAL A 30 10.55 -1.92 -23.15
C VAL A 30 9.56 -0.95 -23.78
N ILE A 31 9.41 0.26 -23.23
CA ILE A 31 8.58 1.31 -23.81
C ILE A 31 9.43 2.56 -24.00
N SER A 32 9.90 2.79 -25.23
CA SER A 32 10.71 3.96 -25.56
C SER A 32 9.92 5.13 -26.16
N ARG A 33 8.66 4.89 -26.60
CA ARG A 33 7.88 5.87 -27.38
C ARG A 33 7.20 6.97 -26.56
N THR A 34 6.94 6.78 -25.28
CA THR A 34 6.09 7.68 -24.48
C THR A 34 6.83 8.47 -23.41
N GLY A 35 8.11 8.53 -23.38
CA GLY A 35 8.85 9.25 -22.33
C GLY A 35 8.48 8.77 -20.90
N PRO A 36 9.21 9.21 -19.87
CA PRO A 36 9.06 8.69 -18.49
C PRO A 36 7.90 9.28 -17.69
N ARG A 37 7.26 10.37 -18.15
CA ARG A 37 6.19 11.07 -17.42
C ARG A 37 5.03 10.21 -16.94
N PRO A 38 4.45 9.31 -17.75
CA PRO A 38 3.31 8.49 -17.31
C PRO A 38 3.61 7.65 -16.09
N CYS A 39 4.85 7.17 -15.94
CA CYS A 39 5.28 6.38 -14.79
C CYS A 39 5.08 7.12 -13.45
N GLY A 40 5.52 8.38 -13.34
CA GLY A 40 5.35 9.18 -12.13
C GLY A 40 3.88 9.40 -11.76
N TYR A 41 3.03 9.70 -12.76
CA TYR A 41 1.60 9.90 -12.52
C TYR A 41 0.87 8.61 -12.13
N ILE A 42 1.24 7.47 -12.71
CA ILE A 42 0.68 6.16 -12.32
C ILE A 42 1.04 5.84 -10.87
N ASN A 43 2.30 6.05 -10.48
CA ASN A 43 2.74 5.83 -9.10
C ASN A 43 2.00 6.77 -8.13
N LEU A 44 1.87 8.06 -8.45
CA LEU A 44 1.11 9.01 -7.66
C LEU A 44 -0.36 8.61 -7.52
N LEU A 45 -1.00 8.17 -8.60
CA LEU A 45 -2.39 7.70 -8.56
C LEU A 45 -2.54 6.51 -7.62
N MET A 46 -1.69 5.50 -7.76
CA MET A 46 -1.75 4.29 -6.93
C MET A 46 -1.41 4.57 -5.47
N GLY A 47 -0.42 5.42 -5.20
CA GLY A 47 -0.13 5.89 -3.84
C GLY A 47 -1.29 6.66 -3.21
N THR A 48 -1.96 7.53 -4.00
CA THR A 48 -3.16 8.24 -3.53
C THR A 48 -4.32 7.29 -3.24
N LEU A 49 -4.53 6.26 -4.07
CA LEU A 49 -5.53 5.22 -3.81
C LEU A 49 -5.21 4.44 -2.53
N ALA A 50 -3.94 4.09 -2.30
CA ALA A 50 -3.49 3.44 -1.07
C ALA A 50 -3.78 4.31 0.16
N PHE A 51 -3.46 5.61 0.08
CA PHE A 51 -3.73 6.57 1.15
C PHE A 51 -5.22 6.71 1.45
N VAL A 52 -6.06 6.92 0.44
CA VAL A 52 -7.51 7.05 0.62
C VAL A 52 -8.09 5.77 1.20
N HIS A 53 -7.66 4.60 0.72
CA HIS A 53 -8.15 3.32 1.24
C HIS A 53 -7.77 3.14 2.71
N SER A 54 -6.51 3.38 3.09
CA SER A 54 -6.05 3.26 4.48
C SER A 54 -6.76 4.25 5.41
N ALA A 55 -6.95 5.50 4.98
CA ALA A 55 -7.65 6.52 5.74
C ALA A 55 -9.15 6.17 5.96
N VAL A 56 -9.83 5.71 4.91
CA VAL A 56 -11.24 5.27 5.02
C VAL A 56 -11.36 4.04 5.93
N ALA A 57 -10.43 3.09 5.81
CA ALA A 57 -10.39 1.91 6.67
C ALA A 57 -10.19 2.29 8.15
N LEU A 58 -9.30 3.25 8.44
CA LEU A 58 -9.06 3.77 9.79
C LEU A 58 -10.32 4.42 10.36
N VAL A 59 -10.96 5.33 9.62
CA VAL A 59 -12.20 6.01 10.05
C VAL A 59 -13.31 4.99 10.28
N ALA A 60 -13.44 4.00 9.39
CA ALA A 60 -14.43 2.94 9.52
C ALA A 60 -14.22 2.09 10.78
N LEU A 61 -12.99 1.76 11.10
CA LEU A 61 -12.66 0.98 12.30
C LEU A 61 -12.91 1.81 13.56
N HIS A 62 -12.44 3.05 13.58
CA HIS A 62 -12.60 3.97 14.71
C HIS A 62 -14.09 4.25 15.00
N SER A 63 -14.91 4.53 14.00
CA SER A 63 -16.34 4.80 14.18
C SER A 63 -17.11 3.60 14.75
N ASN A 64 -16.67 2.38 14.47
CA ASN A 64 -17.29 1.18 15.03
C ASN A 64 -16.82 0.89 16.46
N SER A 65 -15.60 1.27 16.84
CA SER A 65 -15.12 1.11 18.20
C SER A 65 -15.80 2.07 19.18
N THR A 66 -16.18 3.28 18.73
CA THR A 66 -16.85 4.30 19.54
C THR A 66 -18.36 4.09 19.66
N ALA A 67 -18.98 3.27 18.81
CA ALA A 67 -20.45 3.04 18.80
C ALA A 67 -20.96 2.16 19.96
N GLY A 68 -20.21 2.02 21.05
CA GLY A 68 -20.71 1.53 22.34
C GLY A 68 -21.00 0.04 22.43
N SER A 69 -20.57 -0.78 21.48
CA SER A 69 -20.54 -2.20 21.73
C SER A 69 -19.23 -2.52 22.46
N SER A 70 -19.36 -2.95 23.72
CA SER A 70 -18.30 -3.61 24.50
C SER A 70 -17.89 -4.98 23.88
N ALA A 71 -18.08 -5.12 22.58
CA ALA A 71 -17.52 -6.19 21.81
C ALA A 71 -16.02 -6.00 21.83
N ILE A 72 -15.37 -6.85 22.63
CA ILE A 72 -13.92 -7.09 22.62
C ILE A 72 -13.41 -6.82 21.21
N TYR A 73 -12.59 -5.78 21.07
CA TYR A 73 -11.92 -5.43 19.81
C TYR A 73 -11.30 -6.70 19.26
N ARG A 74 -11.93 -7.30 18.27
CA ARG A 74 -11.36 -8.45 17.57
C ARG A 74 -10.54 -7.90 16.42
N PRO A 75 -9.22 -8.04 16.45
CA PRO A 75 -8.41 -7.70 15.30
C PRO A 75 -8.91 -8.51 14.10
N LEU A 76 -9.05 -7.85 12.94
CA LEU A 76 -9.38 -8.55 11.72
C LEU A 76 -8.13 -9.32 11.29
N THR A 77 -8.23 -10.64 11.28
CA THR A 77 -7.16 -11.50 10.82
C THR A 77 -7.39 -11.87 9.38
N PHE A 78 -6.35 -11.83 8.58
CA PHE A 78 -6.33 -12.46 7.27
C PHE A 78 -5.14 -13.41 7.24
N GLY A 79 -5.29 -14.56 6.60
CA GLY A 79 -4.20 -15.52 6.56
C GLY A 79 -4.38 -16.51 5.42
N TRP A 80 -3.25 -16.92 4.88
CA TRP A 80 -3.16 -17.97 3.89
C TRP A 80 -2.04 -18.95 4.27
N THR A 81 -2.40 -20.22 4.49
CA THR A 81 -1.41 -21.28 4.72
C THR A 81 -0.73 -21.66 3.42
N TRP A 82 0.58 -21.44 3.40
CA TRP A 82 1.43 -21.80 2.26
C TRP A 82 1.90 -23.26 2.31
N LEU A 83 2.23 -23.75 3.51
CA LEU A 83 2.71 -25.11 3.73
C LEU A 83 2.07 -25.68 4.98
N ASP A 84 1.42 -26.84 4.84
CA ASP A 84 0.89 -27.63 5.97
C ASP A 84 1.35 -29.06 5.79
N THR A 85 2.37 -29.43 6.54
CA THR A 85 2.94 -30.79 6.59
C THR A 85 2.97 -31.26 8.02
N ALA A 86 3.03 -32.58 8.23
CA ALA A 86 3.00 -33.21 9.56
C ALA A 86 4.04 -32.60 10.52
N GLY A 87 3.60 -31.63 11.32
CA GLY A 87 4.39 -30.94 12.34
C GLY A 87 4.96 -29.56 11.99
N LEU A 88 4.78 -29.09 10.73
CA LEU A 88 5.20 -27.76 10.32
C LEU A 88 4.09 -27.05 9.54
N ARG A 89 3.58 -25.94 10.10
CA ARG A 89 2.61 -25.08 9.46
C ARG A 89 3.23 -23.70 9.22
N ILE A 90 3.38 -23.32 7.94
CA ILE A 90 3.86 -22.00 7.54
C ILE A 90 2.70 -21.27 6.89
N GLY A 91 2.28 -20.16 7.49
CA GLY A 91 1.23 -19.30 6.97
C GLY A 91 1.72 -17.86 6.85
N PHE A 92 1.10 -17.11 5.94
CA PHE A 92 1.16 -15.65 5.93
C PHE A 92 -0.09 -15.15 6.64
N ASP A 93 0.06 -14.79 7.90
CA ASP A 93 -1.02 -14.28 8.72
C ASP A 93 -0.76 -12.79 8.99
N GLY A 94 -1.79 -11.98 8.86
CA GLY A 94 -1.71 -10.56 9.14
C GLY A 94 -2.84 -10.11 10.07
N LEU A 95 -2.54 -9.07 10.85
CA LEU A 95 -3.43 -8.48 11.82
C LEU A 95 -3.79 -7.04 11.42
N ILE A 96 -5.07 -6.79 11.17
CA ILE A 96 -5.57 -5.44 10.93
C ILE A 96 -6.02 -4.87 12.28
N THR A 97 -5.18 -4.02 12.84
CA THR A 97 -5.44 -3.32 14.10
C THR A 97 -5.54 -1.82 13.86
N GLU A 98 -6.14 -1.08 14.81
CA GLU A 98 -6.22 0.38 14.69
C GLU A 98 -4.83 1.04 14.59
N PRO A 99 -3.83 0.71 15.44
CA PRO A 99 -2.49 1.28 15.29
C PRO A 99 -1.82 0.90 13.96
N ALA A 100 -2.08 -0.30 13.41
CA ALA A 100 -1.57 -0.68 12.10
C ALA A 100 -2.17 0.21 11.00
N LEU A 101 -3.49 0.49 11.04
CA LEU A 101 -4.13 1.40 10.08
C LEU A 101 -3.67 2.84 10.23
N VAL A 102 -3.39 3.32 11.46
CA VAL A 102 -2.78 4.64 11.68
C VAL A 102 -1.40 4.70 11.03
N ALA A 103 -0.55 3.71 11.29
CA ALA A 103 0.79 3.64 10.70
C ALA A 103 0.73 3.59 9.17
N MET A 104 -0.13 2.76 8.60
CA MET A 104 -0.33 2.68 7.14
C MET A 104 -0.79 4.02 6.55
N THR A 105 -1.74 4.71 7.20
CA THR A 105 -2.23 6.01 6.73
C THR A 105 -1.12 7.06 6.76
N VAL A 106 -0.27 7.06 7.77
CA VAL A 106 0.90 7.96 7.84
C VAL A 106 1.92 7.64 6.77
N ILE A 107 2.27 6.35 6.59
CA ILE A 107 3.23 5.90 5.58
C ILE A 107 2.76 6.30 4.18
N THR A 108 1.53 5.94 3.82
CA THR A 108 0.98 6.23 2.49
C THR A 108 0.81 7.74 2.25
N GLY A 109 0.41 8.50 3.28
CA GLY A 109 0.31 9.96 3.21
C GLY A 109 1.65 10.64 2.97
N LEU A 110 2.68 10.25 3.71
CA LEU A 110 4.05 10.75 3.50
C LEU A 110 4.56 10.37 2.10
N HIS A 111 4.28 9.15 1.65
CA HIS A 111 4.67 8.70 0.32
C HIS A 111 4.04 9.56 -0.79
N VAL A 112 2.74 9.87 -0.70
CA VAL A 112 2.06 10.77 -1.66
C VAL A 112 2.73 12.14 -1.69
N LEU A 113 3.05 12.72 -0.53
CA LEU A 113 3.75 14.01 -0.45
C LEU A 113 5.12 13.96 -1.12
N VAL A 114 5.89 12.90 -0.85
CA VAL A 114 7.21 12.70 -1.48
C VAL A 114 7.07 12.54 -2.99
N GLN A 115 6.08 11.82 -3.48
CA GLN A 115 5.84 11.65 -4.92
C GLN A 115 5.46 12.97 -5.60
N ILE A 116 4.58 13.77 -5.00
CA ILE A 116 4.21 15.10 -5.53
C ILE A 116 5.46 15.98 -5.63
N TYR A 117 6.24 16.04 -4.56
CA TYR A 117 7.49 16.80 -4.53
C TYR A 117 8.46 16.30 -5.61
N SER A 118 8.64 14.99 -5.73
CA SER A 118 9.57 14.39 -6.69
C SER A 118 9.18 14.65 -8.14
N ILE A 119 7.88 14.62 -8.47
CA ILE A 119 7.39 14.98 -9.82
C ILE A 119 7.73 16.42 -10.18
N ALA A 120 7.66 17.34 -9.20
CA ALA A 120 7.93 18.75 -9.43
C ALA A 120 9.44 19.07 -9.45
N TYR A 121 10.24 18.33 -8.67
CA TYR A 121 11.65 18.65 -8.45
C TYR A 121 12.62 17.87 -9.35
N LEU A 122 12.34 16.60 -9.63
CA LEU A 122 13.22 15.76 -10.42
C LEU A 122 13.11 16.10 -11.91
N GLU A 123 14.24 16.34 -12.55
CA GLU A 123 14.34 16.41 -13.99
C GLU A 123 14.05 15.03 -14.59
N MET A 124 13.41 15.01 -15.77
CA MET A 124 13.06 13.78 -16.46
C MET A 124 14.29 13.15 -17.09
N ASP A 125 14.98 12.34 -16.31
CA ASP A 125 16.16 11.58 -16.69
C ASP A 125 15.83 10.08 -16.82
N TRP A 126 16.78 9.32 -17.33
CA TRP A 126 16.74 7.86 -17.44
C TRP A 126 16.45 7.14 -16.12
N GLY A 127 16.79 7.77 -14.98
CA GLY A 127 16.54 7.27 -13.64
C GLY A 127 15.09 7.38 -13.17
N TRP A 128 14.25 8.20 -13.82
CA TRP A 128 12.88 8.51 -13.42
C TRP A 128 12.00 7.27 -13.13
N PRO A 129 11.84 6.31 -14.06
CA PRO A 129 11.01 5.13 -13.79
C PRO A 129 11.57 4.25 -12.68
N ARG A 130 12.89 4.16 -12.56
CA ARG A 130 13.54 3.39 -11.49
C ARG A 130 13.32 4.03 -10.13
N PHE A 131 13.42 5.36 -10.06
CA PHE A 131 13.17 6.10 -8.82
C PHE A 131 11.74 5.89 -8.31
N PHE A 132 10.72 6.17 -9.14
CA PHE A 132 9.32 5.99 -8.75
C PHE A 132 8.96 4.54 -8.48
N GLY A 133 9.48 3.61 -9.27
CA GLY A 133 9.29 2.18 -9.06
C GLY A 133 9.89 1.68 -7.75
N SER A 134 11.12 2.07 -7.42
CA SER A 134 11.76 1.68 -6.15
C SER A 134 11.09 2.33 -4.93
N LEU A 135 10.66 3.59 -5.06
CA LEU A 135 9.95 4.30 -4.00
C LEU A 135 8.60 3.61 -3.68
N SER A 136 7.82 3.26 -4.70
CA SER A 136 6.55 2.55 -4.51
C SER A 136 6.76 1.10 -4.04
N PHE A 137 7.83 0.44 -4.45
CA PHE A 137 8.19 -0.89 -3.92
C PHE A 137 8.50 -0.83 -2.42
N PHE A 138 9.24 0.18 -2.01
CA PHE A 138 9.56 0.42 -0.60
C PHE A 138 8.30 0.70 0.23
N GLU A 139 7.37 1.54 -0.27
CA GLU A 139 6.07 1.77 0.36
C GLU A 139 5.28 0.47 0.55
N ALA A 140 5.21 -0.36 -0.50
CA ALA A 140 4.54 -1.65 -0.44
C ALA A 140 5.12 -2.55 0.66
N GLY A 141 6.46 -2.59 0.76
CA GLY A 141 7.17 -3.34 1.79
C GLY A 141 6.88 -2.84 3.20
N LEU A 142 6.87 -1.51 3.42
CA LEU A 142 6.54 -0.92 4.72
C LEU A 142 5.08 -1.21 5.11
N CYS A 143 4.14 -1.05 4.18
CA CYS A 143 2.73 -1.35 4.46
C CYS A 143 2.51 -2.84 4.76
N ALA A 144 3.20 -3.74 4.05
CA ALA A 144 3.14 -5.17 4.32
C ALA A 144 3.72 -5.51 5.71
N LEU A 145 4.84 -4.90 6.09
CA LEU A 145 5.48 -5.08 7.39
C LEU A 145 4.57 -4.66 8.55
N VAL A 146 3.81 -3.58 8.38
CA VAL A 146 2.90 -3.07 9.42
C VAL A 146 1.71 -4.00 9.64
N LEU A 147 1.34 -4.79 8.63
CA LEU A 147 0.22 -5.76 8.70
C LEU A 147 0.63 -7.14 9.25
N THR A 148 1.93 -7.42 9.34
CA THR A 148 2.46 -8.71 9.81
C THR A 148 2.72 -8.68 11.29
#